data_1242984a13def2e7c090c1a14e4739fc
#
_entry.id   1242984a13def2e7c090c1a14e4739fc
#
_cell.length_a   1.000
_cell.length_b   1.000
_cell.length_c   1.000
_cell.angle_alpha   90.00
_cell.angle_beta   90.00
_cell.angle_gamma   90.00
#
_symmetry.space_group_name_H-M   'P 1'
#
loop_
_entity.id
_entity.type
_entity.pdbx_description
1 polymer ?
#
loop_
_entity_poly.entity_id
_entity_poly.type
_entity_poly.pdbx_seq_one_letter_code
_entity_poly.pdbx_strand_id
1 'polypeptide(L)'
;MRFTIFQDSRVGKRKSNQDRMAYSYSRDALLMVVADGMGGHFQGEVAAQIAVQYLVESFQREAKPRLNDPFLFLSRGLTNAHCAILDYADERDLEDGPRTTCVACVIQDSVAYWAHAGDSRLYVLRAGHVMTQTRDHSRVQRMIDRGLLDEDGAMTHPHRNRIYSCLGGPIAPQIEYSRKTPLLAGDTVLLCSDGVWGPLGNDVLLKTFENPDVMTAVPRLMDQAEAAGGDTADNLTIVAINWHDNYADEPQGSVTTRTLPLDRHTTVIESFGDRASLREEWDESAIESAIAEINSAINKYSKGQ
;
A
#
# COMPACT_ATOMS: atom_id res chain seq x y z
N MET A 1 -8.95 19.27 4.36
CA MET A 1 -7.85 18.32 4.50
C MET A 1 -6.65 18.85 3.74
N ARG A 2 -5.48 18.98 4.40
CA ARG A 2 -4.24 19.50 3.78
C ARG A 2 -3.11 18.51 4.02
N PHE A 3 -2.42 18.11 2.96
CA PHE A 3 -1.28 17.19 3.02
C PHE A 3 -0.38 17.39 1.79
N THR A 4 0.88 16.97 1.92
CA THR A 4 1.80 16.77 0.80
C THR A 4 1.99 15.27 0.63
N ILE A 5 1.95 14.76 -0.59
CA ILE A 5 2.11 13.33 -0.88
C ILE A 5 3.23 13.10 -1.88
N PHE A 6 3.98 12.03 -1.67
CA PHE A 6 4.95 11.51 -2.62
C PHE A 6 4.86 9.99 -2.68
N GLN A 7 5.05 9.42 -3.86
CA GLN A 7 5.10 7.99 -4.08
C GLN A 7 6.23 7.63 -5.06
N ASP A 8 6.81 6.45 -4.88
CA ASP A 8 7.83 5.89 -5.78
C ASP A 8 7.72 4.36 -5.80
N SER A 9 7.98 3.76 -6.95
CA SER A 9 8.03 2.30 -7.12
C SER A 9 9.12 1.92 -8.09
N ARG A 10 9.99 0.98 -7.69
CA ARG A 10 11.17 0.56 -8.45
C ARG A 10 11.21 -0.96 -8.57
N VAL A 11 11.70 -1.44 -9.70
CA VAL A 11 11.86 -2.88 -9.97
C VAL A 11 12.96 -3.50 -9.09
N GLY A 12 13.95 -2.71 -8.65
CA GLY A 12 15.14 -3.24 -8.00
C GLY A 12 15.95 -4.14 -8.96
N LYS A 13 16.33 -5.31 -8.49
CA LYS A 13 17.06 -6.34 -9.27
C LYS A 13 16.17 -7.49 -9.75
N ARG A 14 14.87 -7.38 -9.57
CA ARG A 14 13.88 -8.37 -10.05
C ARG A 14 13.67 -8.21 -11.55
N LYS A 15 13.08 -9.23 -12.20
CA LYS A 15 12.73 -9.20 -13.63
C LYS A 15 11.49 -8.34 -13.91
N SER A 16 10.57 -8.27 -12.96
CA SER A 16 9.32 -7.51 -13.05
C SER A 16 9.03 -6.86 -11.70
N ASN A 17 8.20 -5.82 -11.73
CA ASN A 17 7.68 -5.21 -10.52
C ASN A 17 6.31 -5.81 -10.20
N GLN A 18 6.23 -6.58 -9.12
CA GLN A 18 4.99 -7.20 -8.65
C GLN A 18 4.28 -6.36 -7.59
N ASP A 19 4.91 -5.30 -7.10
CA ASP A 19 4.29 -4.33 -6.22
C ASP A 19 3.28 -3.45 -6.95
N ARG A 20 2.22 -3.08 -6.25
CA ARG A 20 1.28 -2.04 -6.69
C ARG A 20 0.98 -1.11 -5.55
N MET A 21 0.75 0.15 -5.89
CA MET A 21 0.33 1.17 -4.95
C MET A 21 -0.66 2.12 -5.59
N ALA A 22 -1.46 2.75 -4.77
CA ALA A 22 -2.30 3.86 -5.18
C ALA A 22 -2.64 4.76 -4.00
N TYR A 23 -3.04 5.98 -4.32
CA TYR A 23 -3.81 6.82 -3.42
C TYR A 23 -5.02 7.42 -4.15
N SER A 24 -6.05 7.69 -3.39
CA SER A 24 -7.25 8.37 -3.89
C SER A 24 -7.77 9.28 -2.79
N TYR A 25 -8.28 10.45 -3.14
CA TYR A 25 -8.81 11.36 -2.15
C TYR A 25 -10.09 12.04 -2.63
N SER A 26 -10.95 12.34 -1.68
CA SER A 26 -12.10 13.24 -1.80
C SER A 26 -11.79 14.56 -1.09
N ARG A 27 -12.79 15.43 -0.93
CA ARG A 27 -12.61 16.65 -0.16
C ARG A 27 -12.20 16.38 1.31
N ASP A 28 -12.75 15.33 1.92
CA ASP A 28 -12.67 15.12 3.38
C ASP A 28 -12.02 13.78 3.77
N ALA A 29 -11.64 12.92 2.82
CA ALA A 29 -11.00 11.63 3.07
C ALA A 29 -9.88 11.33 2.08
N LEU A 30 -8.84 10.62 2.53
CA LEU A 30 -7.70 10.13 1.75
C LEU A 30 -7.58 8.63 1.96
N LEU A 31 -7.42 7.87 0.89
CA LEU A 31 -7.02 6.46 0.89
C LEU A 31 -5.58 6.36 0.36
N MET A 32 -4.76 5.54 1.01
CA MET A 32 -3.45 5.08 0.51
C MET A 32 -3.41 3.55 0.59
N VAL A 33 -2.84 2.90 -0.41
CA VAL A 33 -2.72 1.43 -0.49
C VAL A 33 -1.35 1.05 -1.03
N VAL A 34 -0.73 0.04 -0.44
CA VAL A 34 0.44 -0.68 -0.97
C VAL A 34 0.14 -2.17 -0.92
N ALA A 35 0.46 -2.88 -1.99
CA ALA A 35 0.31 -4.31 -2.13
C ALA A 35 1.56 -4.89 -2.79
N ASP A 36 2.18 -5.89 -2.15
CA ASP A 36 3.35 -6.62 -2.62
C ASP A 36 2.89 -7.98 -3.14
N GLY A 37 3.04 -8.17 -4.44
CA GLY A 37 2.57 -9.35 -5.14
C GLY A 37 3.51 -10.52 -5.02
N MET A 38 2.98 -11.69 -4.67
CA MET A 38 3.73 -12.93 -4.49
C MET A 38 3.22 -14.02 -5.42
N GLY A 39 4.13 -14.71 -6.10
CA GLY A 39 3.79 -15.83 -6.98
C GLY A 39 4.76 -15.95 -8.16
N GLY A 40 4.85 -17.16 -8.74
CA GLY A 40 5.63 -17.38 -9.96
C GLY A 40 4.93 -16.81 -11.20
N HIS A 41 5.70 -16.44 -12.25
CA HIS A 41 5.19 -16.06 -13.57
C HIS A 41 4.07 -15.00 -13.60
N PHE A 42 4.37 -13.72 -13.26
CA PHE A 42 3.46 -12.56 -13.36
C PHE A 42 2.17 -12.62 -12.53
N GLN A 43 1.93 -13.69 -11.78
CA GLN A 43 0.68 -13.86 -11.05
C GLN A 43 0.60 -12.97 -9.80
N GLY A 44 1.73 -12.69 -9.11
CA GLY A 44 1.77 -11.78 -7.97
C GLY A 44 1.36 -10.36 -8.34
N GLU A 45 1.81 -9.87 -9.49
CA GLU A 45 1.45 -8.57 -10.04
C GLU A 45 -0.07 -8.42 -10.22
N VAL A 46 -0.73 -9.47 -10.71
CA VAL A 46 -2.19 -9.47 -10.90
C VAL A 46 -2.92 -9.41 -9.56
N ALA A 47 -2.49 -10.17 -8.55
CA ALA A 47 -3.12 -10.11 -7.24
C ALA A 47 -2.98 -8.73 -6.60
N ALA A 48 -1.79 -8.13 -6.66
CA ALA A 48 -1.55 -6.78 -6.17
C ALA A 48 -2.41 -5.73 -6.91
N GLN A 49 -2.53 -5.88 -8.24
CA GLN A 49 -3.37 -5.01 -9.06
C GLN A 49 -4.85 -5.12 -8.68
N ILE A 50 -5.38 -6.33 -8.53
CA ILE A 50 -6.78 -6.57 -8.11
C ILE A 50 -7.03 -5.91 -6.75
N ALA A 51 -6.15 -6.12 -5.78
CA ALA A 51 -6.31 -5.58 -4.42
C ALA A 51 -6.34 -4.05 -4.41
N VAL A 52 -5.37 -3.40 -5.08
CA VAL A 52 -5.28 -1.94 -5.14
C VAL A 52 -6.47 -1.35 -5.90
N GLN A 53 -6.80 -1.90 -7.06
CA GLN A 53 -7.90 -1.41 -7.88
C GLN A 53 -9.24 -1.53 -7.16
N TYR A 54 -9.52 -2.68 -6.53
CA TYR A 54 -10.76 -2.89 -5.78
C TYR A 54 -10.95 -1.83 -4.68
N LEU A 55 -9.90 -1.56 -3.89
CA LEU A 55 -9.92 -0.58 -2.81
C LEU A 55 -10.13 0.85 -3.34
N VAL A 56 -9.42 1.22 -4.41
CA VAL A 56 -9.54 2.56 -5.01
C VAL A 56 -10.93 2.80 -5.60
N GLU A 57 -11.46 1.87 -6.40
CA GLU A 57 -12.79 2.01 -7.00
C GLU A 57 -13.89 2.03 -5.93
N SER A 58 -13.77 1.22 -4.89
CA SER A 58 -14.70 1.23 -3.75
C SER A 58 -14.64 2.56 -3.02
N PHE A 59 -13.44 3.11 -2.80
CA PHE A 59 -13.28 4.42 -2.17
C PHE A 59 -13.89 5.54 -3.00
N GLN A 60 -13.64 5.58 -4.30
CA GLN A 60 -14.21 6.58 -5.21
C GLN A 60 -15.75 6.52 -5.26
N ARG A 61 -16.32 5.33 -5.08
CA ARG A 61 -17.77 5.13 -5.03
C ARG A 61 -18.37 5.59 -3.71
N GLU A 62 -17.71 5.33 -2.58
CA GLU A 62 -18.26 5.49 -1.24
C GLU A 62 -17.89 6.81 -0.54
N ALA A 63 -16.68 7.35 -0.79
CA ALA A 63 -16.19 8.58 -0.14
C ALA A 63 -16.75 9.86 -0.77
N LYS A 64 -18.02 10.17 -0.49
CA LYS A 64 -18.75 11.33 -1.07
C LYS A 64 -19.36 12.22 0.01
N PRO A 65 -18.62 13.15 0.60
CA PRO A 65 -17.18 13.44 0.49
C PRO A 65 -16.32 12.63 1.46
N ARG A 66 -16.90 11.79 2.28
CA ARG A 66 -16.21 10.94 3.26
C ARG A 66 -16.89 9.58 3.41
N LEU A 67 -16.18 8.64 3.98
CA LEU A 67 -16.71 7.32 4.31
C LEU A 67 -17.61 7.41 5.56
N ASN A 68 -18.68 6.62 5.60
CA ASN A 68 -19.52 6.52 6.79
C ASN A 68 -18.77 5.83 7.95
N ASP A 69 -18.04 4.76 7.64
CA ASP A 69 -17.22 4.02 8.59
C ASP A 69 -15.92 3.55 7.91
N PRO A 70 -14.77 4.20 8.21
CA PRO A 70 -13.48 3.80 7.65
C PRO A 70 -13.04 2.37 7.98
N PHE A 71 -13.34 1.85 9.19
CA PHE A 71 -12.97 0.47 9.53
C PHE A 71 -13.82 -0.55 8.78
N LEU A 72 -15.11 -0.31 8.65
CA LEU A 72 -16.00 -1.18 7.87
C LEU A 72 -15.60 -1.17 6.39
N PHE A 73 -15.24 0.00 5.85
CA PHE A 73 -14.71 0.12 4.49
C PHE A 73 -13.45 -0.72 4.29
N LEU A 74 -12.44 -0.59 5.16
CA LEU A 74 -11.20 -1.35 5.10
C LEU A 74 -11.45 -2.87 5.23
N SER A 75 -12.32 -3.27 6.17
CA SER A 75 -12.66 -4.67 6.41
C SER A 75 -13.29 -5.31 5.17
N ARG A 76 -14.34 -4.69 4.62
CA ARG A 76 -14.99 -5.17 3.39
C ARG A 76 -14.04 -5.13 2.20
N GLY A 77 -13.27 -4.04 2.08
CA GLY A 77 -12.34 -3.84 0.99
C GLY A 77 -11.29 -4.94 0.88
N LEU A 78 -10.60 -5.28 1.99
CA LEU A 78 -9.59 -6.34 1.98
C LEU A 78 -10.22 -7.73 1.81
N THR A 79 -11.38 -7.99 2.45
CA THR A 79 -12.06 -9.27 2.32
C THR A 79 -12.54 -9.51 0.89
N ASN A 80 -13.16 -8.51 0.28
CA ASN A 80 -13.67 -8.63 -1.09
C ASN A 80 -12.52 -8.69 -2.12
N ALA A 81 -11.43 -7.96 -1.89
CA ALA A 81 -10.23 -8.08 -2.72
C ALA A 81 -9.65 -9.51 -2.66
N HIS A 82 -9.60 -10.12 -1.47
CA HIS A 82 -9.21 -11.53 -1.32
C HIS A 82 -10.11 -12.45 -2.15
N CYS A 83 -11.43 -12.31 -2.05
CA CYS A 83 -12.36 -13.10 -2.83
C CYS A 83 -12.18 -12.89 -4.35
N ALA A 84 -11.99 -11.64 -4.79
CA ALA A 84 -11.77 -11.33 -6.20
C ALA A 84 -10.49 -11.98 -6.77
N ILE A 85 -9.43 -12.08 -5.95
CA ILE A 85 -8.21 -12.78 -6.34
C ILE A 85 -8.44 -14.29 -6.45
N LEU A 86 -9.21 -14.89 -5.54
CA LEU A 86 -9.56 -16.32 -5.61
C LEU A 86 -10.42 -16.63 -6.84
N ASP A 87 -11.43 -15.80 -7.14
CA ASP A 87 -12.25 -15.95 -8.33
C ASP A 87 -11.41 -15.86 -9.61
N TYR A 88 -10.46 -14.92 -9.65
CA TYR A 88 -9.53 -14.82 -10.78
C TYR A 88 -8.74 -16.11 -10.98
N ALA A 89 -8.28 -16.73 -9.88
CA ALA A 89 -7.55 -18.00 -9.94
C ALA A 89 -8.43 -19.16 -10.39
N ASP A 90 -9.64 -19.27 -9.86
CA ASP A 90 -10.59 -20.31 -10.19
C ASP A 90 -11.05 -20.24 -11.66
N GLU A 91 -11.32 -19.03 -12.18
CA GLU A 91 -11.72 -18.83 -13.58
C GLU A 91 -10.65 -19.24 -14.60
N ARG A 92 -9.37 -19.39 -14.15
CA ARG A 92 -8.21 -19.77 -14.97
C ARG A 92 -7.62 -21.13 -14.65
N ASP A 93 -8.26 -21.89 -13.78
CA ASP A 93 -7.79 -23.20 -13.33
C ASP A 93 -6.34 -23.15 -12.80
N LEU A 94 -5.99 -22.08 -12.02
CA LEU A 94 -4.65 -21.91 -11.48
C LEU A 94 -4.50 -22.73 -10.19
N GLU A 95 -3.71 -23.82 -10.23
CA GLU A 95 -3.46 -24.66 -9.06
C GLU A 95 -2.75 -23.89 -7.91
N ASP A 96 -1.83 -22.99 -8.24
CA ASP A 96 -1.14 -22.10 -7.28
C ASP A 96 -1.50 -20.66 -7.62
N GLY A 97 -2.64 -20.22 -7.07
CA GLY A 97 -3.21 -18.91 -7.37
C GLY A 97 -2.32 -17.73 -6.94
N PRO A 98 -2.54 -16.56 -7.57
CA PRO A 98 -1.81 -15.34 -7.24
C PRO A 98 -2.13 -14.87 -5.83
N ARG A 99 -1.13 -14.28 -5.16
CA ARG A 99 -1.25 -13.78 -3.79
C ARG A 99 -0.61 -12.42 -3.67
N THR A 100 -1.04 -11.66 -2.69
CA THR A 100 -0.43 -10.36 -2.38
C THR A 100 -0.55 -10.03 -0.91
N THR A 101 0.43 -9.31 -0.36
CA THR A 101 0.21 -8.55 0.86
C THR A 101 -0.72 -7.39 0.57
N CYS A 102 -1.25 -6.75 1.58
CA CYS A 102 -1.92 -5.48 1.41
C CYS A 102 -1.87 -4.69 2.71
N VAL A 103 -1.49 -3.43 2.63
CA VAL A 103 -1.68 -2.44 3.68
C VAL A 103 -2.45 -1.25 3.12
N ALA A 104 -3.54 -0.90 3.76
CA ALA A 104 -4.41 0.19 3.33
C ALA A 104 -4.69 1.13 4.50
N CYS A 105 -4.62 2.43 4.23
CA CYS A 105 -4.85 3.49 5.22
C CYS A 105 -5.88 4.49 4.71
N VAL A 106 -6.88 4.76 5.53
CA VAL A 106 -7.82 5.87 5.34
C VAL A 106 -7.50 6.97 6.34
N ILE A 107 -7.39 8.21 5.88
CA ILE A 107 -7.30 9.38 6.75
C ILE A 107 -8.54 10.22 6.55
N GLN A 108 -9.27 10.45 7.62
CA GLN A 108 -10.52 11.22 7.64
C GLN A 108 -10.64 11.95 8.98
N ASP A 109 -11.07 13.22 8.97
CA ASP A 109 -11.21 14.05 10.16
C ASP A 109 -9.91 14.13 11.00
N SER A 110 -8.74 14.19 10.33
CA SER A 110 -7.39 14.15 10.96
C SER A 110 -7.15 12.89 11.81
N VAL A 111 -7.82 11.79 11.49
CA VAL A 111 -7.60 10.48 12.12
C VAL A 111 -7.19 9.46 11.05
N ALA A 112 -6.11 8.74 11.30
CA ALA A 112 -5.69 7.61 10.49
C ALA A 112 -6.33 6.32 10.99
N TYR A 113 -6.83 5.53 10.03
CA TYR A 113 -7.40 4.20 10.17
C TYR A 113 -6.69 3.30 9.17
N TRP A 114 -6.18 2.15 9.58
CA TRP A 114 -5.59 1.21 8.64
C TRP A 114 -5.93 -0.23 8.95
N ALA A 115 -5.77 -1.04 7.93
CA ALA A 115 -5.82 -2.49 8.03
C ALA A 115 -4.76 -3.10 7.13
N HIS A 116 -4.23 -4.28 7.51
CA HIS A 116 -3.23 -4.96 6.71
C HIS A 116 -3.34 -6.49 6.81
N ALA A 117 -2.80 -7.15 5.79
CA ALA A 117 -2.52 -8.58 5.74
C ALA A 117 -1.16 -8.77 5.04
N GLY A 118 -0.19 -9.36 5.73
CA GLY A 118 1.18 -9.54 5.24
C GLY A 118 2.20 -8.77 6.05
N ASP A 119 3.30 -8.42 5.41
CA ASP A 119 4.47 -7.74 5.96
C ASP A 119 4.82 -6.42 5.25
N SER A 120 3.98 -5.96 4.33
CA SER A 120 3.99 -4.55 3.93
C SER A 120 3.59 -3.69 5.12
N ARG A 121 4.35 -2.63 5.38
CA ARG A 121 4.24 -1.85 6.60
C ARG A 121 3.64 -0.47 6.41
N LEU A 122 2.94 -0.03 7.45
CA LEU A 122 2.57 1.36 7.66
C LEU A 122 3.32 1.89 8.88
N TYR A 123 3.81 3.12 8.79
CA TYR A 123 4.40 3.87 9.90
C TYR A 123 3.70 5.21 10.06
N VAL A 124 3.50 5.63 11.30
CA VAL A 124 3.17 7.01 11.67
C VAL A 124 4.35 7.57 12.42
N LEU A 125 4.97 8.61 11.86
CA LEU A 125 6.14 9.28 12.44
C LEU A 125 5.73 10.65 12.96
N ARG A 126 6.21 11.00 14.14
CA ARG A 126 6.01 12.31 14.79
C ARG A 126 7.29 12.75 15.49
N ALA A 127 7.75 13.96 15.18
CA ALA A 127 8.93 14.56 15.82
C ALA A 127 10.15 13.62 15.85
N GLY A 128 10.43 12.90 14.75
CA GLY A 128 11.57 11.99 14.66
C GLY A 128 11.41 10.63 15.34
N HIS A 129 10.20 10.28 15.78
CA HIS A 129 9.92 8.99 16.43
C HIS A 129 8.84 8.21 15.72
N VAL A 130 8.93 6.87 15.76
CA VAL A 130 7.82 5.99 15.35
C VAL A 130 6.76 6.02 16.45
N MET A 131 5.61 6.65 16.16
CA MET A 131 4.46 6.65 17.06
C MET A 131 3.74 5.32 17.05
N THR A 132 3.64 4.71 15.87
CA THR A 132 3.04 3.39 15.68
C THR A 132 3.45 2.84 14.32
N GLN A 133 3.49 1.52 14.22
CA GLN A 133 3.70 0.79 12.97
C GLN A 133 2.82 -0.47 12.94
N THR A 134 2.60 -1.02 11.76
CA THR A 134 1.98 -2.33 11.58
C THR A 134 2.90 -3.43 12.10
N ARG A 135 2.32 -4.56 12.48
CA ARG A 135 3.04 -5.74 12.93
C ARG A 135 2.97 -6.81 11.85
N ASP A 136 4.13 -7.30 11.41
CA ASP A 136 4.20 -8.22 10.28
C ASP A 136 3.48 -9.54 10.55
N HIS A 137 2.74 -10.02 9.58
CA HIS A 137 2.21 -11.38 9.58
C HIS A 137 3.26 -12.38 9.11
N SER A 138 4.44 -12.35 9.74
CA SER A 138 5.58 -13.19 9.39
C SER A 138 5.93 -14.18 10.50
N ARG A 139 6.65 -15.26 10.11
CA ARG A 139 7.12 -16.24 11.06
C ARG A 139 8.13 -15.65 12.05
N VAL A 140 9.01 -14.79 11.58
CA VAL A 140 10.03 -14.15 12.44
C VAL A 140 9.40 -13.21 13.44
N GLN A 141 8.37 -12.45 13.06
CA GLN A 141 7.61 -11.60 13.97
C GLN A 141 7.00 -12.42 15.12
N ARG A 142 6.40 -13.58 14.82
CA ARG A 142 5.89 -14.48 15.88
C ARG A 142 6.97 -15.00 16.80
N MET A 143 8.21 -15.15 16.32
CA MET A 143 9.34 -15.57 17.17
C MET A 143 9.80 -14.43 18.07
N ILE A 144 9.84 -13.19 17.55
CA ILE A 144 10.11 -11.99 18.36
C ILE A 144 9.06 -11.84 19.46
N ASP A 145 7.79 -12.00 19.14
CA ASP A 145 6.66 -11.88 20.07
C ASP A 145 6.74 -12.87 21.23
N ARG A 146 7.35 -14.01 20.99
CA ARG A 146 7.56 -15.07 22.00
C ARG A 146 8.90 -14.93 22.73
N GLY A 147 9.69 -13.90 22.43
CA GLY A 147 11.03 -13.72 22.99
C GLY A 147 12.04 -14.76 22.54
N LEU A 148 11.79 -15.44 21.42
CA LEU A 148 12.67 -16.48 20.86
C LEU A 148 13.70 -15.91 19.88
N LEU A 149 13.52 -14.65 19.46
CA LEU A 149 14.36 -13.94 18.51
C LEU A 149 14.30 -12.45 18.85
N ASP A 150 15.38 -11.72 18.65
CA ASP A 150 15.42 -10.26 18.68
C ASP A 150 15.28 -9.66 17.27
N GLU A 151 15.12 -8.36 17.17
CA GLU A 151 14.95 -7.67 15.87
C GLU A 151 16.18 -7.85 14.98
N ASP A 152 17.38 -7.80 15.53
CA ASP A 152 18.63 -7.97 14.77
C ASP A 152 18.75 -9.39 14.20
N GLY A 153 18.42 -10.40 15.00
CA GLY A 153 18.38 -11.79 14.55
C GLY A 153 17.32 -12.06 13.48
N ALA A 154 16.19 -11.31 13.53
CA ALA A 154 15.14 -11.43 12.54
C ALA A 154 15.58 -10.98 11.14
N MET A 155 16.40 -9.94 11.05
CA MET A 155 16.88 -9.39 9.76
C MET A 155 17.72 -10.41 8.97
N THR A 156 18.44 -11.30 9.64
CA THR A 156 19.30 -12.31 9.02
C THR A 156 18.70 -13.72 9.01
N HIS A 157 17.50 -13.89 9.58
CA HIS A 157 16.89 -15.20 9.73
C HIS A 157 16.51 -15.83 8.37
N PRO A 158 16.77 -17.15 8.13
CA PRO A 158 16.48 -17.80 6.83
C PRO A 158 15.00 -17.83 6.47
N HIS A 159 14.11 -17.61 7.42
CA HIS A 159 12.67 -17.56 7.20
C HIS A 159 12.07 -16.13 7.35
N ARG A 160 12.89 -15.09 7.20
CA ARG A 160 12.43 -13.70 7.36
C ARG A 160 11.28 -13.34 6.41
N ASN A 161 11.31 -13.84 5.16
CA ASN A 161 10.28 -13.58 4.14
C ASN A 161 9.11 -14.58 4.18
N ARG A 162 8.97 -15.41 5.25
CA ARG A 162 7.84 -16.34 5.37
C ARG A 162 6.67 -15.68 6.08
N ILE A 163 5.71 -15.23 5.31
CA ILE A 163 4.45 -14.71 5.82
C ILE A 163 3.42 -15.84 6.00
N TYR A 164 2.46 -15.60 6.89
CA TYR A 164 1.39 -16.58 7.18
C TYR A 164 -0.01 -16.03 6.87
N SER A 165 -0.13 -14.77 6.47
CA SER A 165 -1.39 -14.14 6.07
C SER A 165 -1.16 -13.26 4.85
N CYS A 166 -1.99 -13.42 3.83
CA CYS A 166 -1.98 -12.64 2.60
C CYS A 166 -3.35 -12.74 1.92
N LEU A 167 -3.63 -11.89 0.96
CA LEU A 167 -4.81 -11.97 0.11
C LEU A 167 -4.57 -12.99 -1.01
N GLY A 168 -5.61 -13.66 -1.50
CA GLY A 168 -5.54 -14.67 -2.57
C GLY A 168 -5.02 -16.04 -2.11
N GLY A 169 -4.65 -16.19 -0.83
CA GLY A 169 -4.25 -17.50 -0.28
C GLY A 169 -5.45 -18.44 -0.08
N PRO A 170 -5.21 -19.77 0.03
CA PRO A 170 -6.29 -20.76 0.20
C PRO A 170 -6.97 -20.70 1.57
N ILE A 171 -6.39 -19.97 2.50
CA ILE A 171 -6.92 -19.75 3.86
C ILE A 171 -7.32 -18.28 3.96
N ALA A 172 -8.48 -18.01 4.58
CA ALA A 172 -8.94 -16.65 4.82
C ALA A 172 -7.84 -15.81 5.50
N PRO A 173 -7.58 -14.58 5.00
CA PRO A 173 -6.52 -13.74 5.55
C PRO A 173 -6.84 -13.34 6.99
N GLN A 174 -5.82 -13.37 7.83
CA GLN A 174 -5.87 -12.66 9.10
C GLN A 174 -5.67 -11.18 8.79
N ILE A 175 -6.71 -10.37 8.94
CA ILE A 175 -6.64 -8.93 8.74
C ILE A 175 -6.48 -8.29 10.12
N GLU A 176 -5.42 -7.51 10.31
CA GLU A 176 -5.20 -6.73 11.53
C GLU A 176 -5.61 -5.28 11.31
N TYR A 177 -6.25 -4.69 12.32
CA TYR A 177 -6.80 -3.33 12.27
C TYR A 177 -6.09 -2.43 13.27
N SER A 178 -5.90 -1.18 12.90
CA SER A 178 -5.39 -0.15 13.80
C SER A 178 -6.38 0.19 14.92
N ARG A 179 -5.89 0.98 15.87
CA ARG A 179 -6.74 1.89 16.64
C ARG A 179 -6.93 3.19 15.86
N LYS A 180 -7.95 3.98 16.23
CA LYS A 180 -8.06 5.37 15.76
C LYS A 180 -6.81 6.13 16.18
N THR A 181 -6.07 6.66 15.21
CA THR A 181 -4.81 7.36 15.46
C THR A 181 -4.95 8.82 15.05
N PRO A 182 -5.14 9.75 16.00
CA PRO A 182 -5.20 11.17 15.71
C PRO A 182 -3.87 11.68 15.14
N LEU A 183 -3.95 12.40 14.02
CA LEU A 183 -2.81 13.05 13.37
C LEU A 183 -2.72 14.51 13.78
N LEU A 184 -1.49 15.00 13.89
CA LEU A 184 -1.16 16.39 14.12
C LEU A 184 -0.39 16.95 12.92
N ALA A 185 -0.43 18.25 12.75
CA ALA A 185 0.39 18.91 11.74
C ALA A 185 1.88 18.58 11.94
N GLY A 186 2.55 18.17 10.87
CA GLY A 186 3.94 17.70 10.90
C GLY A 186 4.10 16.18 11.01
N ASP A 187 3.02 15.42 11.23
CA ASP A 187 3.10 13.97 11.16
C ASP A 187 3.39 13.49 9.75
N THR A 188 4.17 12.42 9.66
CA THR A 188 4.38 11.67 8.42
C THR A 188 3.68 10.32 8.54
N VAL A 189 2.87 9.97 7.53
CA VAL A 189 2.32 8.61 7.39
C VAL A 189 2.90 8.02 6.12
N LEU A 190 3.52 6.84 6.22
CA LEU A 190 4.08 6.16 5.08
C LEU A 190 3.67 4.68 5.05
N LEU A 191 3.43 4.18 3.85
CA LEU A 191 3.18 2.77 3.56
C LEU A 191 4.28 2.28 2.61
N CYS A 192 4.84 1.10 2.85
CA CYS A 192 5.88 0.55 1.99
C CYS A 192 5.87 -0.99 1.95
N SER A 193 6.40 -1.56 0.85
CA SER A 193 6.70 -2.99 0.74
C SER A 193 7.98 -3.38 1.50
N ASP A 194 8.23 -4.67 1.64
CA ASP A 194 9.38 -5.22 2.37
C ASP A 194 10.73 -4.86 1.73
N GLY A 195 10.79 -4.66 0.42
CA GLY A 195 11.98 -4.19 -0.27
C GLY A 195 12.48 -2.82 0.20
N VAL A 196 11.62 -2.00 0.81
CA VAL A 196 12.01 -0.70 1.37
C VAL A 196 12.50 -0.84 2.80
N TRP A 197 11.71 -1.42 3.69
CA TRP A 197 12.05 -1.49 5.12
C TRP A 197 13.03 -2.63 5.46
N GLY A 198 12.98 -3.74 4.69
CA GLY A 198 13.75 -4.95 4.97
C GLY A 198 15.27 -4.75 5.01
N PRO A 199 15.88 -4.06 4.04
CA PRO A 199 17.32 -3.83 4.05
C PRO A 199 17.80 -2.71 4.96
N LEU A 200 16.92 -1.81 5.44
CA LEU A 200 17.33 -0.57 6.11
C LEU A 200 17.22 -0.59 7.64
N GLY A 201 16.21 -1.28 8.17
CA GLY A 201 15.87 -1.16 9.58
C GLY A 201 15.22 0.20 9.95
N ASN A 202 14.70 0.28 11.17
CA ASN A 202 13.95 1.45 11.63
C ASN A 202 14.82 2.70 11.82
N ASP A 203 16.08 2.55 12.20
CA ASP A 203 16.98 3.69 12.50
C ASP A 203 17.27 4.52 11.24
N VAL A 204 17.51 3.87 10.10
CA VAL A 204 17.76 4.57 8.83
C VAL A 204 16.50 5.29 8.35
N LEU A 205 15.34 4.64 8.50
CA LEU A 205 14.05 5.22 8.18
C LEU A 205 13.81 6.49 9.01
N LEU A 206 13.95 6.42 10.34
CA LEU A 206 13.77 7.55 11.24
C LEU A 206 14.72 8.70 10.90
N LYS A 207 16.02 8.41 10.71
CA LYS A 207 17.01 9.42 10.35
C LYS A 207 16.69 10.09 9.01
N THR A 208 16.12 9.37 8.06
CA THR A 208 15.75 9.94 6.75
C THR A 208 14.59 10.92 6.88
N PHE A 209 13.65 10.64 7.80
CA PHE A 209 12.49 11.50 8.08
C PHE A 209 12.65 12.45 9.26
N GLU A 210 13.87 12.68 9.79
CA GLU A 210 14.14 13.75 10.74
C GLU A 210 13.71 15.12 10.21
N ASN A 211 13.91 15.34 8.91
CA ASN A 211 13.29 16.45 8.19
C ASN A 211 12.08 15.89 7.42
N PRO A 212 10.85 16.19 7.83
CA PRO A 212 9.65 15.49 7.35
C PRO A 212 9.19 15.89 5.93
N ASP A 213 10.04 16.47 5.07
CA ASP A 213 9.67 16.74 3.68
C ASP A 213 9.68 15.44 2.86
N VAL A 214 8.51 14.85 2.63
CA VAL A 214 8.37 13.61 1.85
C VAL A 214 8.91 13.74 0.43
N MET A 215 8.95 14.95 -0.15
CA MET A 215 9.45 15.20 -1.50
C MET A 215 10.96 14.94 -1.62
N THR A 216 11.69 15.10 -0.54
CA THR A 216 13.15 14.86 -0.47
C THR A 216 13.49 13.57 0.29
N ALA A 217 12.71 13.24 1.33
CA ALA A 217 12.97 12.08 2.17
C ALA A 217 12.70 10.77 1.42
N VAL A 218 11.59 10.66 0.69
CA VAL A 218 11.22 9.42 0.00
C VAL A 218 12.23 9.03 -1.09
N PRO A 219 12.64 9.88 -2.04
CA PRO A 219 13.67 9.53 -3.00
C PRO A 219 14.97 9.07 -2.34
N ARG A 220 15.41 9.77 -1.28
CA ARG A 220 16.60 9.41 -0.53
C ARG A 220 16.48 8.04 0.15
N LEU A 221 15.33 7.75 0.76
CA LEU A 221 15.07 6.44 1.38
C LEU A 221 15.10 5.31 0.35
N MET A 222 14.49 5.54 -0.81
CA MET A 222 14.46 4.58 -1.92
C MET A 222 15.86 4.29 -2.46
N ASP A 223 16.70 5.34 -2.64
CA ASP A 223 18.11 5.17 -3.06
C ASP A 223 18.91 4.35 -2.02
N GLN A 224 18.68 4.60 -0.74
CA GLN A 224 19.34 3.87 0.35
C GLN A 224 18.88 2.41 0.42
N ALA A 225 17.58 2.14 0.25
CA ALA A 225 17.03 0.79 0.25
C ALA A 225 17.55 -0.04 -0.93
N GLU A 226 17.54 0.53 -2.13
CA GLU A 226 18.05 -0.12 -3.33
C GLU A 226 19.55 -0.41 -3.22
N ALA A 227 20.34 0.54 -2.71
CA ALA A 227 21.77 0.35 -2.47
C ALA A 227 22.06 -0.71 -1.40
N ALA A 228 21.30 -0.74 -0.31
CA ALA A 228 21.46 -1.74 0.76
C ALA A 228 21.04 -3.14 0.32
N GLY A 229 20.02 -3.28 -0.55
CA GLY A 229 19.60 -4.54 -1.15
C GLY A 229 20.62 -5.12 -2.14
N GLY A 230 21.47 -4.25 -2.73
CA GLY A 230 22.55 -4.63 -3.64
C GLY A 230 22.05 -5.47 -4.82
N ASP A 231 22.77 -6.56 -5.14
CA ASP A 231 22.44 -7.45 -6.27
C ASP A 231 21.17 -8.30 -6.04
N THR A 232 20.62 -8.26 -4.84
CA THR A 232 19.39 -8.99 -4.46
C THR A 232 18.22 -8.06 -4.12
N ALA A 233 18.32 -6.76 -4.44
CA ALA A 233 17.28 -5.79 -4.16
C ALA A 233 15.92 -6.25 -4.72
N ASP A 234 14.91 -6.27 -3.87
CA ASP A 234 13.54 -6.61 -4.24
C ASP A 234 12.84 -5.47 -4.97
N ASN A 235 11.59 -5.65 -5.32
CA ASN A 235 10.72 -4.55 -5.71
C ASN A 235 10.60 -3.59 -4.51
N LEU A 236 10.65 -2.30 -4.77
CA LEU A 236 10.60 -1.27 -3.74
C LEU A 236 9.42 -0.35 -4.03
N THR A 237 8.50 -0.26 -3.09
CA THR A 237 7.31 0.59 -3.28
C THR A 237 6.98 1.33 -2.01
N ILE A 238 6.73 2.64 -2.14
CA ILE A 238 6.39 3.52 -1.02
C ILE A 238 5.38 4.58 -1.44
N VAL A 239 4.44 4.88 -0.57
CA VAL A 239 3.62 6.09 -0.59
C VAL A 239 3.69 6.76 0.77
N ALA A 240 3.99 8.05 0.80
CA ALA A 240 4.15 8.81 2.04
C ALA A 240 3.50 10.18 1.96
N ILE A 241 2.96 10.63 3.07
CA ILE A 241 2.39 11.98 3.22
C ILE A 241 3.00 12.72 4.39
N ASN A 242 3.07 14.05 4.24
CA ASN A 242 3.13 14.95 5.38
C ASN A 242 1.74 15.53 5.64
N TRP A 243 1.29 15.38 6.87
CA TRP A 243 0.01 15.89 7.31
C TRP A 243 0.15 17.34 7.79
N HIS A 244 -0.78 18.23 7.38
CA HIS A 244 -0.69 19.66 7.67
C HIS A 244 -1.85 20.21 8.51
N ASP A 245 -2.85 19.37 8.82
CA ASP A 245 -3.98 19.77 9.67
C ASP A 245 -3.81 19.22 11.09
N ASN A 246 -4.46 19.84 12.07
CA ASN A 246 -4.55 19.31 13.42
C ASN A 246 -5.91 18.65 13.64
N TYR A 247 -5.94 17.64 14.49
CA TYR A 247 -7.15 16.90 14.84
C TYR A 247 -8.27 17.80 15.41
N ALA A 248 -7.90 18.94 16.05
CA ALA A 248 -8.84 19.88 16.67
C ALA A 248 -9.16 21.10 15.79
N ASP A 249 -8.59 21.21 14.59
CA ASP A 249 -8.86 22.35 13.71
C ASP A 249 -10.22 22.20 13.04
N GLU A 250 -11.09 23.20 13.23
CA GLU A 250 -12.31 23.31 12.42
C GLU A 250 -11.94 23.39 10.92
N PRO A 251 -12.71 22.78 10.02
CA PRO A 251 -12.37 22.73 8.61
C PRO A 251 -12.38 24.13 7.99
N GLN A 252 -11.22 24.75 7.88
CA GLN A 252 -11.04 25.94 7.07
C GLN A 252 -11.03 25.53 5.59
N GLY A 253 -11.96 26.08 4.82
CA GLY A 253 -12.35 25.67 3.47
C GLY A 253 -11.34 25.91 2.34
N SER A 254 -10.07 25.54 2.47
CA SER A 254 -9.12 25.54 1.36
C SER A 254 -8.31 24.26 1.29
N VAL A 255 -8.41 23.53 0.19
CA VAL A 255 -7.52 22.42 -0.16
C VAL A 255 -6.32 22.99 -0.90
N THR A 256 -5.12 22.82 -0.34
CA THR A 256 -3.88 23.18 -1.04
C THR A 256 -3.16 21.88 -1.41
N THR A 257 -3.21 21.50 -2.69
CA THR A 257 -2.45 20.38 -3.23
C THR A 257 -1.19 20.93 -3.90
N ARG A 258 -0.02 20.47 -3.50
CA ARG A 258 1.20 20.71 -4.27
C ARG A 258 1.32 19.62 -5.33
N THR A 259 1.13 19.98 -6.60
CA THR A 259 1.30 19.08 -7.74
C THR A 259 2.77 18.93 -8.05
N LEU A 260 3.22 17.70 -8.28
CA LEU A 260 4.58 17.40 -8.73
C LEU A 260 4.80 17.86 -10.17
N PRO A 261 6.05 18.26 -10.56
CA PRO A 261 6.41 18.49 -11.95
C PRO A 261 6.19 17.22 -12.79
N LEU A 262 5.69 17.41 -14.02
CA LEU A 262 5.30 16.37 -14.97
C LEU A 262 6.45 15.46 -15.49
N ASP A 263 7.70 15.72 -15.11
CA ASP A 263 8.90 15.05 -15.59
C ASP A 263 9.39 13.89 -14.70
N ARG A 264 8.66 13.57 -13.63
CA ARG A 264 8.93 12.39 -12.78
C ARG A 264 7.75 11.44 -12.85
N HIS A 265 8.04 10.19 -13.22
CA HIS A 265 7.08 9.11 -13.38
C HIS A 265 6.36 8.81 -12.04
N THR A 266 5.23 9.46 -11.83
CA THR A 266 4.29 9.09 -10.78
C THR A 266 3.05 8.54 -11.46
N THR A 267 2.59 7.37 -11.06
CA THR A 267 1.33 6.82 -11.54
C THR A 267 0.20 7.60 -10.90
N VAL A 268 -0.31 8.62 -11.58
CA VAL A 268 -1.56 9.29 -11.22
C VAL A 268 -2.68 8.45 -11.81
N ILE A 269 -3.48 7.80 -10.96
CA ILE A 269 -4.74 7.22 -11.41
C ILE A 269 -5.74 8.39 -11.49
N GLU A 270 -5.82 9.03 -12.65
CA GLU A 270 -6.89 9.97 -12.95
C GLU A 270 -8.23 9.23 -13.01
N SER A 271 -9.28 9.88 -12.52
CA SER A 271 -10.64 9.33 -12.61
C SER A 271 -10.96 8.98 -14.06
N PHE A 272 -11.43 7.75 -14.30
CA PHE A 272 -11.79 7.21 -15.61
C PHE A 272 -12.83 8.10 -16.33
N GLY A 273 -12.35 9.11 -17.07
CA GLY A 273 -13.17 10.02 -17.88
C GLY A 273 -12.59 10.32 -19.26
N ASP A 274 -11.28 10.15 -19.49
CA ASP A 274 -10.67 10.41 -20.80
C ASP A 274 -9.60 9.37 -21.17
N ARG A 275 -9.97 8.48 -22.10
CA ARG A 275 -9.17 7.35 -22.61
C ARG A 275 -8.13 7.72 -23.68
N ALA A 276 -7.68 8.97 -23.77
CA ALA A 276 -6.98 9.41 -24.98
C ALA A 276 -5.44 9.54 -24.93
N SER A 277 -4.75 9.35 -23.79
CA SER A 277 -3.32 9.74 -23.72
C SER A 277 -2.30 8.74 -23.15
N LEU A 278 -2.64 7.45 -23.02
CA LEU A 278 -1.65 6.42 -22.63
C LEU A 278 -1.40 5.45 -23.80
N ARG A 279 -0.63 5.88 -24.78
CA ARG A 279 -0.04 5.03 -25.81
C ARG A 279 1.46 5.18 -25.76
N GLU A 280 2.16 4.11 -25.33
CA GLU A 280 3.29 3.47 -26.01
C GLU A 280 4.07 2.57 -25.04
N GLU A 281 4.27 1.30 -25.47
CA GLU A 281 5.21 0.26 -24.98
C GLU A 281 4.71 -0.81 -23.98
N TRP A 282 3.43 -1.19 -24.03
CA TRP A 282 2.98 -2.46 -23.41
C TRP A 282 2.19 -3.24 -24.46
N ASP A 283 2.22 -4.58 -24.43
CA ASP A 283 1.31 -5.38 -25.24
C ASP A 283 -0.13 -5.10 -24.79
N GLU A 284 -0.72 -4.11 -25.46
CA GLU A 284 -1.97 -3.44 -25.13
C GLU A 284 -3.14 -4.44 -25.04
N SER A 285 -3.07 -5.56 -25.80
CA SER A 285 -4.14 -6.55 -25.84
C SER A 285 -4.19 -7.44 -24.60
N ALA A 286 -3.05 -7.77 -24.02
CA ALA A 286 -2.99 -8.59 -22.81
C ALA A 286 -3.40 -7.78 -21.55
N ILE A 287 -3.03 -6.50 -21.52
CA ILE A 287 -3.41 -5.60 -20.40
C ILE A 287 -4.89 -5.24 -20.47
N GLU A 288 -5.44 -4.93 -21.65
CA GLU A 288 -6.86 -4.64 -21.80
C GLU A 288 -7.74 -5.87 -21.47
N SER A 289 -7.29 -7.06 -21.86
CA SER A 289 -7.95 -8.30 -21.47
C SER A 289 -7.94 -8.50 -19.96
N ALA A 290 -6.80 -8.34 -19.30
CA ALA A 290 -6.68 -8.48 -17.85
C ALA A 290 -7.52 -7.42 -17.09
N ILE A 291 -7.53 -6.16 -17.56
CA ILE A 291 -8.35 -5.09 -16.97
C ILE A 291 -9.85 -5.36 -17.12
N ALA A 292 -10.29 -5.83 -18.29
CA ALA A 292 -11.70 -6.17 -18.52
C ALA A 292 -12.17 -7.31 -17.62
N GLU A 293 -11.32 -8.28 -17.37
CA GLU A 293 -11.57 -9.43 -16.51
C GLU A 293 -11.56 -9.06 -15.02
N ILE A 294 -10.62 -8.21 -14.60
CA ILE A 294 -10.59 -7.62 -13.24
C ILE A 294 -11.89 -6.85 -12.96
N ASN A 295 -12.34 -6.04 -13.92
CA ASN A 295 -13.59 -5.29 -13.79
C ASN A 295 -14.81 -6.22 -13.73
N SER A 296 -14.78 -7.36 -14.39
CA SER A 296 -15.84 -8.39 -14.31
C SER A 296 -15.91 -9.00 -12.90
N ALA A 297 -14.76 -9.39 -12.34
CA ALA A 297 -14.68 -9.93 -10.99
C ALA A 297 -15.15 -8.90 -9.93
N ILE A 298 -14.68 -7.65 -10.03
CA ILE A 298 -15.11 -6.56 -9.14
C ILE A 298 -16.61 -6.32 -9.22
N ASN A 299 -17.19 -6.27 -10.43
CA ASN A 299 -18.63 -6.03 -10.63
C ASN A 299 -19.51 -7.16 -10.08
N LYS A 300 -19.03 -8.41 -10.05
CA LYS A 300 -19.72 -9.55 -9.46
C LYS A 300 -19.95 -9.37 -7.96
N TYR A 301 -18.96 -8.83 -7.24
CA TYR A 301 -19.03 -8.57 -5.79
C TYR A 301 -19.63 -7.21 -5.43
N SER A 302 -19.65 -6.25 -6.36
CA SER A 302 -20.23 -4.91 -6.13
C SER A 302 -21.74 -4.85 -6.29
N LYS A 303 -22.36 -5.79 -7.03
CA LYS A 303 -23.80 -5.82 -7.33
C LYS A 303 -24.62 -6.72 -6.40
N GLY A 304 -23.98 -7.37 -5.44
CA GLY A 304 -24.61 -8.31 -4.52
C GLY A 304 -25.08 -7.72 -3.18
N GLN A 305 -25.32 -6.40 -3.12
CA GLN A 305 -25.95 -5.74 -1.95
C GLN A 305 -27.09 -4.86 -2.38
#